data_066c0a60b685008baa8893ca046f00cf
#
_entry.id   066c0a60b685008baa8893ca046f00cf
#
_cell.length_a   1.000
_cell.length_b   1.000
_cell.length_c   1.000
_cell.angle_alpha   90.00
_cell.angle_beta   90.00
_cell.angle_gamma   90.00
#
_symmetry.space_group_name_H-M   'P 1'
#
loop_
_entity.id
_entity.type
_entity.pdbx_description
1 polymer ?
#
loop_
_entity_poly.entity_id
_entity_poly.type
_entity_poly.pdbx_seq_one_letter_code
_entity_poly.pdbx_strand_id
1 'polypeptide(L)'
;MLMRFRDAPDPPPEGMLPADWGDKVMHASLKIGELRLMLSDGCSTEASVPSGFALSLDVATSEDVDRTLAALAADGGAITMPAGETFWSKRFGMARDPFGVQWMVGIQD
;
A
#
# COMPACT_ATOMS: atom_id res chain seq x y z
N MET A 1 -10.17 -8.68 3.52
CA MET A 1 -11.38 -8.21 4.23
C MET A 1 -11.44 -6.68 4.15
N LEU A 2 -12.62 -6.14 3.93
CA LEU A 2 -12.82 -4.69 3.87
C LEU A 2 -14.10 -4.34 4.63
N MET A 3 -14.03 -3.37 5.53
CA MET A 3 -15.18 -2.89 6.29
C MET A 3 -15.25 -1.37 6.18
N ARG A 4 -16.40 -0.86 5.75
CA ARG A 4 -16.66 0.58 5.71
C ARG A 4 -17.23 1.04 7.04
N PHE A 5 -17.15 2.33 7.32
CA PHE A 5 -17.68 2.88 8.58
C PHE A 5 -19.15 2.57 8.78
N ARG A 6 -19.97 2.60 7.71
CA ARG A 6 -21.39 2.29 7.82
C ARG A 6 -21.68 0.84 8.20
N ASP A 7 -20.72 -0.07 8.04
CA ASP A 7 -20.87 -1.50 8.33
C ASP A 7 -20.44 -1.85 9.75
N ALA A 8 -19.94 -0.87 10.51
CA ALA A 8 -19.44 -1.10 11.86
C ALA A 8 -20.62 -1.48 12.79
N PRO A 9 -20.47 -2.54 13.62
CA PRO A 9 -21.53 -2.93 14.56
C PRO A 9 -21.78 -1.87 15.64
N ASP A 10 -20.75 -1.09 16.00
CA ASP A 10 -20.87 0.01 16.95
C ASP A 10 -20.49 1.31 16.23
N PRO A 11 -21.50 2.05 15.70
CA PRO A 11 -21.18 3.29 15.00
C PRO A 11 -20.54 4.31 15.96
N PRO A 12 -19.61 5.15 15.44
CA PRO A 12 -18.99 6.17 16.28
C PRO A 12 -20.03 7.18 16.77
N PRO A 13 -19.76 7.87 17.89
CA PRO A 13 -20.67 8.90 18.39
C PRO A 13 -20.97 9.95 17.34
N GLU A 14 -22.17 10.50 17.39
CA GLU A 14 -22.59 11.56 16.49
C GLU A 14 -21.62 12.74 16.58
N GLY A 15 -21.25 13.29 15.42
CA GLY A 15 -20.31 14.40 15.33
C GLY A 15 -18.85 14.02 15.32
N MET A 16 -18.52 12.75 15.54
CA MET A 16 -17.13 12.28 15.52
C MET A 16 -16.59 12.15 14.09
N LEU A 17 -17.46 11.81 13.13
CA LEU A 17 -17.11 11.67 11.73
C LEU A 17 -18.00 12.57 10.88
N PRO A 18 -17.49 13.08 9.75
CA PRO A 18 -18.34 13.77 8.79
C PRO A 18 -19.50 12.88 8.30
N ALA A 19 -20.58 13.52 7.86
CA ALA A 19 -21.78 12.81 7.44
C ALA A 19 -21.57 11.86 6.26
N ASP A 20 -20.58 12.15 5.40
CA ASP A 20 -20.28 11.36 4.21
C ASP A 20 -19.25 10.25 4.44
N TRP A 21 -18.82 10.03 5.67
CA TRP A 21 -17.79 9.03 5.99
C TRP A 21 -18.29 7.60 5.99
N GLY A 22 -19.61 7.37 5.92
CA GLY A 22 -20.15 6.01 5.90
C GLY A 22 -19.56 5.11 4.82
N ASP A 23 -19.21 5.68 3.66
CA ASP A 23 -18.62 4.94 2.54
C ASP A 23 -17.10 4.78 2.64
N LYS A 24 -16.44 5.47 3.56
CA LYS A 24 -15.01 5.36 3.75
C LYS A 24 -14.65 4.05 4.42
N VAL A 25 -13.42 3.61 4.20
CA VAL A 25 -12.94 2.34 4.73
C VAL A 25 -12.47 2.54 6.18
N MET A 26 -13.17 1.89 7.10
CA MET A 26 -12.77 1.86 8.50
C MET A 26 -11.59 0.91 8.69
N HIS A 27 -11.66 -0.25 8.05
CA HIS A 27 -10.64 -1.27 8.18
C HIS A 27 -10.61 -2.14 6.93
N ALA A 28 -9.41 -2.40 6.42
CA ALA A 28 -9.19 -3.36 5.36
C ALA A 28 -7.92 -4.14 5.65
N SER A 29 -7.86 -5.35 5.16
CA SER A 29 -6.69 -6.19 5.33
C SER A 29 -6.36 -6.85 4.00
N LEU A 30 -5.10 -6.74 3.61
CA LEU A 30 -4.55 -7.38 2.43
C LEU A 30 -3.55 -8.45 2.85
N LYS A 31 -3.55 -9.54 2.12
CA LYS A 31 -2.55 -10.57 2.30
C LYS A 31 -1.65 -10.58 1.07
N ILE A 32 -0.35 -10.37 1.30
CA ILE A 32 0.66 -10.38 0.24
C ILE A 32 1.66 -11.48 0.59
N GLY A 33 1.48 -12.68 -0.01
CA GLY A 33 2.21 -13.85 0.44
C GLY A 33 1.86 -14.16 1.89
N GLU A 34 2.82 -14.10 2.79
CA GLU A 34 2.62 -14.30 4.22
C GLU A 34 2.48 -12.98 4.99
N LEU A 35 2.68 -11.86 4.31
CA LEU A 35 2.53 -10.54 4.91
C LEU A 35 1.07 -10.14 4.97
N ARG A 36 0.64 -9.63 6.12
CA ARG A 36 -0.68 -9.02 6.28
C ARG A 36 -0.51 -7.52 6.44
N LEU A 37 -1.19 -6.76 5.58
CA LEU A 37 -1.20 -5.32 5.62
C LEU A 37 -2.59 -4.83 5.98
N MET A 38 -2.69 -4.00 7.02
CA MET A 38 -3.96 -3.41 7.43
C MET A 38 -4.00 -1.95 7.00
N LEU A 39 -5.16 -1.51 6.53
CA LEU A 39 -5.36 -0.18 5.97
C LEU A 39 -6.65 0.43 6.48
N SER A 40 -6.68 1.76 6.51
CA SER A 40 -7.87 2.51 6.91
C SER A 40 -7.81 3.90 6.26
N ASP A 41 -8.97 4.49 6.02
CA ASP A 41 -9.04 5.91 5.64
C ASP A 41 -8.84 6.83 6.85
N GLY A 42 -8.78 6.26 8.05
CA GLY A 42 -8.58 7.03 9.27
C GLY A 42 -9.79 7.86 9.64
N CYS A 43 -9.56 8.95 10.36
CA CYS A 43 -10.61 9.85 10.83
C CYS A 43 -10.38 11.31 10.43
N SER A 44 -9.44 11.56 9.52
CA SER A 44 -9.15 12.91 9.04
C SER A 44 -10.14 13.32 7.98
N THR A 45 -10.59 14.57 8.02
CA THR A 45 -11.45 15.15 6.98
C THR A 45 -10.66 15.67 5.80
N GLU A 46 -9.33 15.75 5.91
CA GLU A 46 -8.48 16.26 4.86
C GLU A 46 -7.98 15.13 3.97
N ALA A 47 -8.01 15.36 2.66
CA ALA A 47 -7.37 14.44 1.72
C ALA A 47 -5.85 14.50 1.93
N SER A 48 -5.22 13.32 1.97
CA SER A 48 -3.78 13.25 2.13
C SER A 48 -3.17 12.30 1.11
N VAL A 49 -1.94 12.63 0.70
CA VAL A 49 -1.12 11.77 -0.15
C VAL A 49 -0.04 11.17 0.76
N PRO A 50 0.11 9.84 0.79
CA PRO A 50 1.16 9.23 1.60
C PRO A 50 2.54 9.75 1.20
N SER A 51 3.36 10.10 2.17
CA SER A 51 4.71 10.59 1.92
C SER A 51 5.61 10.32 3.12
N GLY A 52 6.92 10.38 2.89
CA GLY A 52 7.91 10.21 3.94
C GLY A 52 8.16 8.78 4.36
N PHE A 53 7.57 7.79 3.69
CA PHE A 53 7.81 6.38 4.00
C PHE A 53 7.70 5.54 2.73
N ALA A 54 8.16 4.30 2.82
CA ALA A 54 7.98 3.31 1.76
C ALA A 54 7.74 1.94 2.40
N LEU A 55 6.94 1.13 1.73
CA LEU A 55 6.73 -0.26 2.13
C LEU A 55 7.73 -1.15 1.40
N SER A 56 8.27 -2.12 2.09
CA SER A 56 9.28 -3.02 1.53
C SER A 56 8.73 -4.43 1.37
N LEU A 57 8.92 -5.00 0.19
CA LEU A 57 8.56 -6.38 -0.11
C LEU A 57 9.80 -7.16 -0.49
N ASP A 58 9.98 -8.32 0.14
CA ASP A 58 11.01 -9.26 -0.23
C ASP A 58 10.39 -10.37 -1.06
N VAL A 59 11.00 -10.65 -2.21
CA VAL A 59 10.54 -11.70 -3.11
C VAL A 59 11.68 -12.70 -3.35
N ALA A 60 11.35 -13.85 -3.92
CA ALA A 60 12.28 -14.97 -4.01
C ALA A 60 13.22 -14.89 -5.21
N THR A 61 12.78 -14.35 -6.34
CA THR A 61 13.52 -14.38 -7.59
C THR A 61 13.60 -13.02 -8.26
N SER A 62 14.58 -12.86 -9.17
CA SER A 62 14.72 -11.63 -9.97
C SER A 62 13.48 -11.39 -10.84
N GLU A 63 12.88 -12.45 -11.37
CA GLU A 63 11.65 -12.33 -12.16
C GLU A 63 10.50 -11.81 -11.31
N ASP A 64 10.42 -12.22 -10.06
CA ASP A 64 9.41 -11.74 -9.13
C ASP A 64 9.58 -10.25 -8.82
N VAL A 65 10.82 -9.76 -8.72
CA VAL A 65 11.07 -8.32 -8.57
C VAL A 65 10.49 -7.55 -9.75
N ASP A 66 10.80 -7.95 -10.96
CA ASP A 66 10.35 -7.29 -12.17
C ASP A 66 8.83 -7.30 -12.29
N ARG A 67 8.22 -8.45 -12.02
CA ARG A 67 6.76 -8.61 -12.10
C ARG A 67 6.05 -7.77 -11.05
N THR A 68 6.56 -7.75 -9.84
CA THR A 68 5.97 -6.98 -8.73
C THR A 68 6.06 -5.49 -8.99
N LEU A 69 7.22 -5.00 -9.46
CA LEU A 69 7.38 -3.59 -9.82
C LEU A 69 6.42 -3.18 -10.94
N ALA A 70 6.30 -4.01 -11.96
CA ALA A 70 5.39 -3.72 -13.08
C ALA A 70 3.93 -3.67 -12.61
N ALA A 71 3.53 -4.59 -11.73
CA ALA A 71 2.17 -4.62 -11.19
C ALA A 71 1.87 -3.39 -10.33
N LEU A 72 2.81 -2.97 -9.49
CA LEU A 72 2.65 -1.79 -8.63
C LEU A 72 2.58 -0.51 -9.45
N ALA A 73 3.37 -0.41 -10.52
CA ALA A 73 3.44 0.78 -11.36
C ALA A 73 2.32 0.86 -12.40
N ALA A 74 1.51 -0.17 -12.55
CA ALA A 74 0.42 -0.20 -13.53
C ALA A 74 -0.69 0.81 -13.19
N ASP A 75 -1.47 1.19 -14.19
CA ASP A 75 -2.69 1.98 -14.03
C ASP A 75 -2.50 3.35 -13.36
N GLY A 76 -1.40 4.01 -13.67
CA GLY A 76 -1.14 5.35 -13.16
C GLY A 76 -0.02 5.47 -12.17
N GLY A 77 0.59 4.36 -11.80
CA GLY A 77 1.83 4.36 -11.01
C GLY A 77 3.06 4.64 -11.86
N ALA A 78 4.24 4.50 -11.26
CA ALA A 78 5.51 4.69 -11.94
C ALA A 78 6.61 3.89 -11.27
N ILE A 79 7.56 3.41 -12.07
CA ILE A 79 8.80 2.85 -11.54
C ILE A 79 9.72 4.02 -11.25
N THR A 80 10.05 4.23 -9.98
CA THR A 80 10.87 5.35 -9.54
C THR A 80 12.36 5.01 -9.52
N MET A 81 12.67 3.71 -9.38
CA MET A 81 14.03 3.20 -9.50
C MET A 81 13.98 1.86 -10.24
N PRO A 82 14.50 1.78 -11.48
CA PRO A 82 14.50 0.53 -12.23
C PRO A 82 15.23 -0.57 -11.46
N ALA A 83 14.77 -1.81 -11.65
CA ALA A 83 15.38 -2.95 -10.98
C ALA A 83 16.82 -3.16 -11.44
N GLY A 84 17.70 -3.42 -10.50
CA GLY A 84 19.10 -3.68 -10.76
C GLY A 84 19.80 -4.20 -9.52
N GLU A 85 21.06 -4.59 -9.68
CA GLU A 85 21.88 -5.05 -8.58
C GLU A 85 22.33 -3.89 -7.70
N THR A 86 22.28 -4.11 -6.40
CA THR A 86 22.82 -3.18 -5.40
C THR A 86 23.81 -3.93 -4.51
N PHE A 87 24.48 -3.21 -3.58
CA PHE A 87 25.42 -3.88 -2.66
C PHE A 87 24.69 -4.74 -1.61
N TRP A 88 23.37 -4.55 -1.43
CA TRP A 88 22.61 -5.32 -0.43
C TRP A 88 21.63 -6.32 -1.05
N SER A 89 21.45 -6.31 -2.37
CA SER A 89 20.49 -7.20 -3.02
C SER A 89 20.95 -7.51 -4.45
N LYS A 90 20.70 -8.74 -4.87
CA LYS A 90 20.98 -9.17 -6.24
C LYS A 90 20.09 -8.47 -7.25
N ARG A 91 18.89 -8.08 -6.85
CA ARG A 91 17.99 -7.29 -7.67
C ARG A 91 17.03 -6.52 -6.79
N PHE A 92 16.97 -5.22 -6.98
CA PHE A 92 16.20 -4.30 -6.16
C PHE A 92 15.66 -3.18 -7.03
N GLY A 93 14.44 -2.75 -6.77
CA GLY A 93 13.85 -1.60 -7.46
C GLY A 93 12.81 -0.93 -6.59
N MET A 94 12.32 0.20 -7.06
CA MET A 94 11.31 0.98 -6.35
C MET A 94 10.21 1.41 -7.31
N ALA A 95 8.99 1.49 -6.79
CA ALA A 95 7.83 1.94 -7.55
C ALA A 95 6.91 2.78 -6.66
N ARG A 96 6.17 3.67 -7.30
CA ARG A 96 5.06 4.37 -6.68
C ARG A 96 3.78 3.82 -7.30
N ASP A 97 2.84 3.39 -6.46
CA ASP A 97 1.57 2.88 -6.96
C ASP A 97 0.63 4.03 -7.38
N PRO A 98 -0.51 3.73 -8.02
CA PRO A 98 -1.44 4.76 -8.47
C PRO A 98 -2.03 5.62 -7.35
N PHE A 99 -1.92 5.18 -6.11
CA PHE A 99 -2.46 5.88 -4.95
C PHE A 99 -1.41 6.69 -4.20
N GLY A 100 -0.18 6.73 -4.72
CA GLY A 100 0.90 7.53 -4.15
C GLY A 100 1.76 6.82 -3.12
N VAL A 101 1.54 5.54 -2.87
CA VAL A 101 2.35 4.78 -1.91
C VAL A 101 3.66 4.34 -2.58
N GLN A 102 4.77 4.56 -1.89
CA GLN A 102 6.10 4.14 -2.34
C GLN A 102 6.38 2.71 -1.90
N TRP A 103 6.94 1.93 -2.82
CA TRP A 103 7.27 0.52 -2.57
C TRP A 103 8.72 0.24 -2.92
N MET A 104 9.38 -0.53 -2.10
CA MET A 104 10.70 -1.10 -2.37
C MET A 104 10.54 -2.60 -2.55
N VAL A 105 11.07 -3.15 -3.64
CA VAL A 105 10.97 -4.57 -3.93
C VAL A 105 12.36 -5.12 -4.19
N GLY A 106 12.73 -6.16 -3.48
CA GLY A 106 14.04 -6.74 -3.61
C GLY A 106 14.09 -8.21 -3.23
N ILE A 107 15.23 -8.82 -3.51
CA ILE A 107 15.53 -10.17 -3.06
C ILE A 107 16.29 -10.04 -1.75
N GLN A 108 15.84 -10.76 -0.73
CA GLN A 108 16.55 -10.83 0.53
C GLN A 108 17.68 -11.85 0.39
N ASP A 109 18.90 -11.39 0.58
CA ASP A 109 20.09 -12.26 0.56
C ASP A 109 20.37 -12.87 1.92
#